data_effa752b47dc8c1406135325e55a83c7
#
_entry.id   effa752b47dc8c1406135325e55a83c7
#
_cell.length_a   1.000
_cell.length_b   1.000
_cell.length_c   1.000
_cell.angle_alpha   90.00
_cell.angle_beta   90.00
_cell.angle_gamma   90.00
#
_symmetry.space_group_name_H-M   'P 1'
#
loop_
_entity.id
_entity.type
_entity.pdbx_description
1 polymer ?
#
loop_
_entity_poly.entity_id
_entity_poly.type
_entity_poly.pdbx_seq_one_letter_code
_entity_poly.pdbx_strand_id
1 'polypeptide(L)'
;SILNDDFFTNFFEGNNLPAANIVENKDEFRVELSVPGFNKDEFNIEVEKNVLIISAKQESKKEEKDKEERLIREEFRSSSFSRSFVLPDSVDMEKISAQYNDGVLKLSIPKLNKAPEDKIKRIEIK
;
A
#
# COMPACT_ATOMS: atom_id res chain seq x y z
N SER A 1 4.54 21.16 4.53
CA SER A 1 4.37 19.93 3.75
C SER A 1 3.18 19.13 4.25
N ILE A 2 2.44 18.61 3.35
CA ILE A 2 1.30 17.74 3.66
C ILE A 2 1.73 16.53 4.49
N LEU A 3 2.93 16.03 4.25
CA LEU A 3 3.44 14.86 4.98
C LEU A 3 3.69 15.15 6.47
N ASN A 4 3.79 16.42 6.85
CA ASN A 4 4.01 16.82 8.23
C ASN A 4 2.71 17.12 8.99
N ASP A 5 1.56 17.11 8.34
CA ASP A 5 0.29 17.55 8.91
C ASP A 5 -0.70 16.43 9.15
N ASP A 6 -0.22 15.26 9.56
CA ASP A 6 -1.04 14.07 9.76
C ASP A 6 -1.87 13.70 8.53
N PHE A 7 -1.34 14.04 7.37
CA PHE A 7 -2.00 13.82 6.09
C PHE A 7 -2.26 12.34 5.84
N PHE A 8 -1.29 11.51 6.16
CA PHE A 8 -1.42 10.07 6.17
C PHE A 8 -1.28 9.59 7.61
N THR A 9 -2.33 8.98 8.11
CA THR A 9 -2.27 8.27 9.38
C THR A 9 -2.12 6.79 9.09
N ASN A 10 -1.13 6.18 9.70
CA ASN A 10 -0.85 4.76 9.52
C ASN A 10 -1.41 3.96 10.68
N PHE A 11 -2.19 2.95 10.37
CA PHE A 11 -2.65 1.96 11.33
C PHE A 11 -1.96 0.64 11.01
N PHE A 12 -1.46 -0.04 12.04
CA PHE A 12 -0.64 -1.23 11.85
C PHE A 12 -1.33 -2.45 12.43
N GLU A 13 -1.44 -3.49 11.61
CA GLU A 13 -1.91 -4.80 12.02
C GLU A 13 -1.01 -5.86 11.40
N GLY A 14 -0.80 -6.98 12.10
CA GLY A 14 0.00 -8.09 11.63
C GLY A 14 1.39 -8.12 12.24
N ASN A 15 2.11 -9.19 11.95
CA ASN A 15 3.38 -9.48 12.60
C ASN A 15 4.59 -8.88 11.91
N ASN A 16 4.49 -8.61 10.62
CA ASN A 16 5.59 -8.10 9.81
C ASN A 16 5.13 -6.89 9.02
N LEU A 17 5.29 -5.71 9.63
CA LEU A 17 4.90 -4.48 8.96
C LEU A 17 5.98 -4.08 7.95
N PRO A 18 5.62 -3.92 6.68
CA PRO A 18 6.60 -3.51 5.69
C PRO A 18 7.02 -2.07 5.88
N ALA A 19 8.27 -1.79 5.52
CA ALA A 19 8.74 -0.42 5.45
C ALA A 19 7.98 0.31 4.33
N ALA A 20 7.62 1.54 4.58
CA ALA A 20 6.88 2.36 3.63
C ALA A 20 7.57 3.69 3.38
N ASN A 21 7.58 4.09 2.12
CA ASN A 21 7.95 5.43 1.71
C ASN A 21 6.75 6.10 1.07
N ILE A 22 6.52 7.34 1.45
CA ILE A 22 5.46 8.15 0.86
C ILE A 22 6.12 9.35 0.20
N VAL A 23 5.89 9.49 -1.09
CA VAL A 23 6.42 10.58 -1.89
C VAL A 23 5.26 11.40 -2.42
N GLU A 24 5.36 12.70 -2.27
CA GLU A 24 4.39 13.64 -2.82
C GLU A 24 5.03 14.47 -3.93
N ASN A 25 4.34 14.57 -5.06
CA ASN A 25 4.67 15.56 -6.07
C ASN A 25 3.41 16.38 -6.38
N LYS A 26 3.46 17.22 -7.39
CA LYS A 26 2.32 18.10 -7.69
C LYS A 26 1.11 17.36 -8.26
N ASP A 27 1.30 16.17 -8.81
CA ASP A 27 0.25 15.42 -9.51
C ASP A 27 -0.29 14.26 -8.70
N GLU A 28 0.52 13.67 -7.81
CA GLU A 28 0.16 12.44 -7.12
C GLU A 28 0.88 12.27 -5.78
N PHE A 29 0.36 11.36 -4.98
CA PHE A 29 1.11 10.72 -3.92
C PHE A 29 1.53 9.34 -4.40
N ARG A 30 2.72 8.93 -4.03
CA ARG A 30 3.20 7.59 -4.32
C ARG A 30 3.55 6.90 -3.01
N VAL A 31 2.98 5.71 -2.82
CA VAL A 31 3.27 4.87 -1.66
C VAL A 31 4.06 3.67 -2.14
N GLU A 32 5.19 3.41 -1.51
CA GLU A 32 6.04 2.28 -1.84
C GLU A 32 6.22 1.42 -0.59
N LEU A 33 5.88 0.14 -0.71
CA LEU A 33 6.04 -0.83 0.37
C LEU A 33 7.05 -1.89 -0.04
N SER A 34 8.03 -2.14 0.82
CA SER A 34 8.96 -3.26 0.63
C SER A 34 8.33 -4.53 1.18
N VAL A 35 7.88 -5.41 0.30
CA VAL A 35 7.15 -6.63 0.66
C VAL A 35 7.63 -7.82 -0.17
N PRO A 36 8.89 -8.20 -0.03
CA PRO A 36 9.40 -9.33 -0.80
C PRO A 36 8.74 -10.63 -0.36
N GLY A 37 8.71 -11.59 -1.27
CA GLY A 37 8.25 -12.94 -0.96
C GLY A 37 6.77 -13.18 -1.15
N PHE A 38 5.98 -12.19 -1.51
CA PHE A 38 4.57 -12.36 -1.86
C PHE A 38 4.40 -12.51 -3.36
N ASN A 39 3.29 -13.14 -3.75
CA ASN A 39 2.84 -13.14 -5.12
C ASN A 39 1.85 -11.99 -5.33
N LYS A 40 1.78 -11.50 -6.54
CA LYS A 40 0.91 -10.38 -6.92
C LYS A 40 -0.54 -10.60 -6.51
N ASP A 41 -1.05 -11.80 -6.66
CA ASP A 41 -2.44 -12.16 -6.38
C ASP A 41 -2.73 -12.37 -4.88
N GLU A 42 -1.71 -12.27 -4.04
CA GLU A 42 -1.89 -12.36 -2.59
C GLU A 42 -2.19 -11.02 -1.94
N PHE A 43 -2.08 -9.93 -2.71
CA PHE A 43 -2.40 -8.60 -2.20
C PHE A 43 -3.87 -8.28 -2.38
N ASN A 44 -4.42 -7.58 -1.39
CA ASN A 44 -5.74 -7.00 -1.46
C ASN A 44 -5.62 -5.51 -1.15
N ILE A 45 -6.12 -4.69 -2.05
CA ILE A 45 -6.07 -3.23 -1.92
C ILE A 45 -7.48 -2.71 -2.03
N GLU A 46 -7.94 -2.04 -0.98
CA GLU A 46 -9.29 -1.52 -0.90
C GLU A 46 -9.28 -0.08 -0.46
N VAL A 47 -10.29 0.66 -0.92
CA VAL A 47 -10.57 1.99 -0.40
C VAL A 47 -11.98 1.97 0.12
N GLU A 48 -12.14 2.27 1.40
CA GLU A 48 -13.43 2.42 2.02
C GLU A 48 -13.52 3.81 2.63
N LYS A 49 -14.48 4.58 2.16
CA LYS A 49 -14.55 6.01 2.47
C LYS A 49 -13.25 6.67 2.03
N ASN A 50 -12.47 7.20 2.94
CA ASN A 50 -11.17 7.78 2.60
C ASN A 50 -10.00 7.01 3.22
N VAL A 51 -10.23 5.74 3.53
CA VAL A 51 -9.18 4.88 4.08
C VAL A 51 -8.73 3.89 3.02
N LEU A 52 -7.44 3.93 2.71
CA LEU A 52 -6.78 2.98 1.83
C LEU A 52 -6.22 1.86 2.68
N ILE A 53 -6.64 0.64 2.39
CA ILE A 53 -6.23 -0.55 3.14
C ILE A 53 -5.45 -1.46 2.20
N ILE A 54 -4.22 -1.76 2.57
CA ILE A 54 -3.33 -2.65 1.84
C ILE A 54 -3.06 -3.84 2.71
N SER A 55 -3.40 -5.03 2.24
CA SER A 55 -3.17 -6.26 2.99
C SER A 55 -2.63 -7.35 2.09
N ALA A 56 -1.96 -8.29 2.69
CA ALA A 56 -1.52 -9.49 2.00
C ALA A 56 -1.49 -10.64 2.99
N LYS A 57 -1.75 -11.82 2.48
CA LYS A 57 -1.72 -13.04 3.27
C LYS A 57 -1.12 -14.16 2.45
N GLN A 58 -0.19 -14.86 3.05
CA GLN A 58 0.45 -16.01 2.44
C GLN A 58 0.50 -17.14 3.45
N GLU A 59 0.09 -18.31 3.02
CA GLU A 59 0.16 -19.51 3.82
C GLU A 59 0.87 -20.59 3.03
N SER A 60 1.71 -21.35 3.70
CA SER A 60 2.33 -22.52 3.11
C SER A 60 2.35 -23.65 4.11
N LYS A 61 2.10 -24.85 3.61
CA LYS A 61 2.14 -26.07 4.38
C LYS A 61 3.08 -27.06 3.70
N LYS A 62 4.03 -27.58 4.45
CA LYS A 62 4.98 -28.54 3.94
C LYS A 62 4.89 -29.80 4.76
N GLU A 63 4.70 -30.91 4.09
CA GLU A 63 4.58 -32.25 4.71
C GLU A 63 5.64 -33.16 4.12
N GLU A 64 6.23 -34.00 4.99
CA GLU A 64 7.08 -35.10 4.58
C GLU A 64 6.49 -36.41 5.09
N LYS A 65 6.41 -37.41 4.21
CA LYS A 65 5.88 -38.72 4.54
C LYS A 65 6.93 -39.78 4.24
N ASP A 66 6.90 -40.87 5.02
CA ASP A 66 7.76 -42.02 4.75
C ASP A 66 7.18 -42.89 3.65
N LYS A 67 7.84 -44.03 3.37
CA LYS A 67 7.41 -44.98 2.32
C LYS A 67 6.04 -45.59 2.61
N GLU A 68 5.59 -45.58 3.83
CA GLU A 68 4.30 -46.09 4.26
C GLU A 68 3.25 -45.01 4.41
N GLU A 69 3.56 -43.80 3.88
CA GLU A 69 2.71 -42.64 3.93
C GLU A 69 2.39 -42.12 5.34
N ARG A 70 3.26 -42.42 6.29
CA ARG A 70 3.14 -41.85 7.63
C ARG A 70 3.71 -40.41 7.64
N LEU A 71 3.01 -39.53 8.27
CA LEU A 71 3.47 -38.13 8.40
C LEU A 71 4.71 -38.07 9.29
N ILE A 72 5.86 -37.75 8.71
CA ILE A 72 7.12 -37.62 9.44
C ILE A 72 7.31 -36.19 9.90
N ARG A 73 6.91 -35.21 9.07
CA ARG A 73 7.18 -33.81 9.30
C ARG A 73 6.10 -32.95 8.67
N GLU A 74 5.67 -31.97 9.41
CA GLU A 74 4.73 -30.97 8.94
C GLU A 74 5.23 -29.58 9.31
N GLU A 75 5.33 -28.71 8.33
CA GLU A 75 5.66 -27.31 8.54
C GLU A 75 4.53 -26.44 8.01
N PHE A 76 4.11 -25.52 8.83
CA PHE A 76 3.12 -24.52 8.47
C PHE A 76 3.72 -23.14 8.65
N ARG A 77 3.63 -22.34 7.61
CA ARG A 77 4.06 -20.94 7.66
C ARG A 77 2.93 -20.03 7.24
N SER A 78 2.76 -18.98 8.00
CA SER A 78 1.78 -17.96 7.70
C SER A 78 2.45 -16.60 7.82
N SER A 79 2.31 -15.79 6.80
CA SER A 79 2.73 -14.40 6.80
C SER A 79 1.56 -13.53 6.38
N SER A 80 1.32 -12.49 7.14
CA SER A 80 0.26 -11.55 6.80
C SER A 80 0.60 -10.16 7.32
N PHE A 81 0.09 -9.16 6.65
CA PHE A 81 0.11 -7.80 7.16
C PHE A 81 -1.12 -7.05 6.67
N SER A 82 -1.45 -6.00 7.38
CA SER A 82 -2.44 -5.04 6.96
C SER A 82 -1.94 -3.65 7.32
N ARG A 83 -2.04 -2.74 6.38
CA ARG A 83 -1.59 -1.37 6.57
C ARG A 83 -2.62 -0.42 5.99
N SER A 84 -2.98 0.58 6.76
CA SER A 84 -4.03 1.52 6.39
C SER A 84 -3.50 2.95 6.35
N PHE A 85 -4.00 3.71 5.39
CA PHE A 85 -3.66 5.13 5.22
C PHE A 85 -4.94 5.92 5.08
N VAL A 86 -5.04 7.00 5.82
CA VAL A 86 -6.15 7.93 5.65
C VAL A 86 -5.79 8.89 4.52
N LEU A 87 -6.61 8.89 3.49
CA LEU A 87 -6.39 9.73 2.30
C LEU A 87 -7.11 11.07 2.47
N PRO A 88 -6.53 12.15 1.96
CA PRO A 88 -7.22 13.43 1.95
C PRO A 88 -8.29 13.46 0.87
N ASP A 89 -9.21 14.41 0.99
CA ASP A 89 -10.29 14.57 0.02
C ASP A 89 -9.80 15.01 -1.36
N SER A 90 -8.56 15.48 -1.44
CA SER A 90 -7.97 15.99 -2.67
C SER A 90 -7.47 14.92 -3.63
N VAL A 91 -7.58 13.64 -3.28
CA VAL A 91 -7.15 12.56 -4.16
C VAL A 91 -8.32 12.03 -4.99
N ASP A 92 -7.98 11.52 -6.16
CA ASP A 92 -8.92 10.85 -7.05
C ASP A 92 -8.90 9.34 -6.75
N MET A 93 -9.85 8.90 -5.95
CA MET A 93 -9.88 7.52 -5.49
C MET A 93 -10.17 6.51 -6.59
N GLU A 94 -10.78 6.95 -7.68
CA GLU A 94 -11.06 6.07 -8.81
C GLU A 94 -9.85 5.80 -9.68
N LYS A 95 -8.82 6.62 -9.56
CA LYS A 95 -7.61 6.50 -10.37
C LYS A 95 -6.42 5.94 -9.63
N ILE A 96 -6.63 5.41 -8.44
CA ILE A 96 -5.56 4.74 -7.70
C ILE A 96 -5.16 3.49 -8.45
N SER A 97 -3.87 3.30 -8.64
CA SER A 97 -3.32 2.15 -9.31
C SER A 97 -2.16 1.55 -8.52
N ALA A 98 -1.87 0.29 -8.78
CA ALA A 98 -0.82 -0.42 -8.06
C ALA A 98 -0.02 -1.30 -9.01
N GLN A 99 1.26 -1.46 -8.70
CA GLN A 99 2.17 -2.37 -9.38
C GLN A 99 3.02 -3.09 -8.33
N TYR A 100 3.33 -4.34 -8.59
CA TYR A 100 4.23 -5.11 -7.75
C TYR A 100 5.38 -5.64 -8.60
N ASN A 101 6.58 -5.15 -8.34
CA ASN A 101 7.78 -5.54 -9.05
C ASN A 101 8.96 -5.64 -8.09
N ASP A 102 9.74 -6.71 -8.23
CA ASP A 102 10.99 -6.88 -7.48
C ASP A 102 10.82 -6.71 -5.97
N GLY A 103 9.72 -7.23 -5.43
CA GLY A 103 9.45 -7.17 -4.00
C GLY A 103 8.95 -5.82 -3.51
N VAL A 104 8.66 -4.88 -4.39
CA VAL A 104 8.17 -3.56 -4.02
C VAL A 104 6.77 -3.35 -4.59
N LEU A 105 5.83 -3.07 -3.72
CA LEU A 105 4.48 -2.67 -4.09
C LEU A 105 4.43 -1.15 -4.17
N LYS A 106 4.09 -0.62 -5.34
CA LYS A 106 3.98 0.81 -5.58
C LYS A 106 2.55 1.18 -5.90
N LEU A 107 2.03 2.16 -5.17
CA LEU A 107 0.71 2.71 -5.46
C LEU A 107 0.86 4.15 -5.94
N SER A 108 0.11 4.48 -6.97
CA SER A 108 -0.06 5.85 -7.43
C SER A 108 -1.43 6.33 -6.99
N ILE A 109 -1.47 7.46 -6.32
CA ILE A 109 -2.68 8.06 -5.79
C ILE A 109 -2.78 9.48 -6.36
N PRO A 110 -3.42 9.63 -7.52
CA PRO A 110 -3.47 10.93 -8.20
C PRO A 110 -4.28 11.96 -7.42
N LYS A 111 -3.88 13.20 -7.55
CA LYS A 111 -4.62 14.33 -6.98
C LYS A 111 -5.72 14.77 -7.93
N LEU A 112 -6.86 15.16 -7.37
CA LEU A 112 -7.99 15.68 -8.16
C LEU A 112 -7.65 16.99 -8.84
N ASN A 113 -6.98 17.88 -8.08
CA ASN A 113 -6.58 19.18 -8.59
C ASN A 113 -5.07 19.25 -8.65
N LYS A 114 -4.58 19.62 -9.81
CA LYS A 114 -3.15 19.76 -10.01
C LYS A 114 -2.62 21.00 -9.31
N ALA A 115 -1.35 21.16 -9.43
CA ALA A 115 -0.50 22.02 -8.65
C ALA A 115 -1.04 23.43 -8.34
N PRO A 116 -0.73 23.94 -7.15
CA PRO A 116 -1.18 25.26 -6.72
C PRO A 116 -0.79 26.42 -7.63
N GLU A 117 0.29 26.30 -8.38
CA GLU A 117 0.72 27.36 -9.29
C GLU A 117 -0.33 27.67 -10.36
N ASP A 118 -1.21 26.71 -10.69
CA ASP A 118 -2.30 26.95 -11.63
C ASP A 118 -3.42 27.77 -11.01
N LYS A 119 -3.36 27.99 -9.69
CA LYS A 119 -4.35 28.74 -8.94
C LYS A 119 -3.88 30.13 -8.56
N ILE A 120 -2.68 30.48 -8.94
CA ILE A 120 -2.14 31.81 -8.65
C ILE A 120 -2.86 32.83 -9.53
N LYS A 121 -3.51 33.75 -8.88
CA LYS A 121 -4.22 34.82 -9.55
C LYS A 121 -3.43 36.13 -9.37
N ARG A 122 -3.02 36.71 -10.48
CA ARG A 122 -2.35 37.98 -10.47
C ARG A 122 -3.37 39.11 -10.66
N ILE A 123 -3.31 40.08 -9.81
CA ILE A 123 -4.25 41.19 -9.83
C ILE A 123 -3.53 42.40 -10.40
N GLU A 124 -4.12 43.00 -11.44
CA GLU A 124 -3.60 44.23 -12.02
C GLU A 124 -4.05 45.46 -11.22
N ILE A 125 -3.13 46.38 -11.07
CA ILE A 125 -3.43 47.68 -10.46
C ILE A 125 -3.81 48.61 -11.59
N LYS A 126 -5.00 49.17 -11.48
CA LYS A 126 -5.48 50.16 -12.46
C LYS A 126 -5.16 51.58 -12.01
#